data_a8b5ca0aee45cb8c3baee4210b2b9972
#
_entry.id   a8b5ca0aee45cb8c3baee4210b2b9972
#
_cell.length_a   1.000
_cell.length_b   1.000
_cell.length_c   1.000
_cell.angle_alpha   90.00
_cell.angle_beta   90.00
_cell.angle_gamma   90.00
#
_symmetry.space_group_name_H-M   'P 1'
#
loop_
_entity.id
_entity.type
_entity.pdbx_description
1 polymer ?
#
loop_
_entity_poly.entity_id
_entity_poly.type
_entity_poly.pdbx_seq_one_letter_code
_entity_poly.pdbx_strand_id
1 'polypeptide(L)'
;MKFIHTADWHLGNTMHDIDRTRETGAFLEWLKSEIEKVGAQALVIAGDVFDVVNPSNIAKTQYYKFLASLLKTNCSNVIVVGGNHDSGTLLDAPAGILDALNIKVVGSINNRKVDDLIIELKDAQGDAIGICCALPFMRDLELEQFYKNSEKSVDGGNANASDSDLLKRLYADVYRCAIELRGNRTIPIIATGHLYASNLSGRDAEISDVRAGLDNVTENANTFAGENAAVSETSVDDGVREVVGTLGNVDVSTFPSELDYVALGHIHYTSMVAKNPKVRYSGSPFVMGFDEANCKRYVLAVDVEQGDAPSVEKIEVPKAVRFEQFKGDVETLKQKLRNLEKELIAKPMETYVDLLLTSGEFVSLNDALEAEESGKHFVVKRHRISRDVLRGVASFDDCVESTKQYTKEDYFRMLIASNLQENDESDAVKNQYDKFISLFNEAVSKAHEG
;
A
#
# COMPACT_ATOMS: atom_id res chain seq x y z
N MET A 1 22.56 -16.28 2.39
CA MET A 1 22.52 -14.84 2.00
C MET A 1 21.47 -14.13 2.86
N LYS A 2 21.89 -13.06 3.52
CA LYS A 2 20.97 -12.29 4.40
C LYS A 2 20.61 -10.95 3.77
N PHE A 3 19.31 -10.61 3.75
CA PHE A 3 18.83 -9.35 3.17
C PHE A 3 17.60 -8.81 3.92
N ILE A 4 17.31 -7.52 3.73
CA ILE A 4 16.06 -6.91 4.15
C ILE A 4 15.11 -6.84 2.96
N HIS A 5 13.86 -7.29 3.16
CA HIS A 5 12.74 -7.14 2.23
C HIS A 5 11.78 -6.09 2.78
N THR A 6 11.50 -5.08 1.99
CA THR A 6 10.54 -4.00 2.25
C THR A 6 9.84 -3.59 0.95
N ALA A 7 8.67 -2.95 1.04
CA ALA A 7 7.89 -2.48 -0.10
C ALA A 7 6.95 -1.35 0.33
N ASP A 8 6.23 -0.77 -0.61
CA ASP A 8 5.09 0.12 -0.37
C ASP A 8 5.45 1.31 0.55
N TRP A 9 6.55 1.99 0.22
CA TRP A 9 7.03 3.14 1.00
C TRP A 9 6.19 4.39 0.80
N HIS A 10 5.60 4.55 -0.39
CA HIS A 10 4.77 5.69 -0.75
C HIS A 10 5.37 7.03 -0.31
N LEU A 11 6.66 7.25 -0.58
CA LEU A 11 7.34 8.49 -0.24
C LEU A 11 6.63 9.69 -0.89
N GLY A 12 6.35 10.69 -0.07
CA GLY A 12 5.57 11.85 -0.48
C GLY A 12 4.06 11.70 -0.31
N ASN A 13 3.60 10.58 0.27
CA ASN A 13 2.21 10.41 0.67
C ASN A 13 1.77 11.50 1.65
N THR A 14 0.56 12.02 1.45
CA THR A 14 -0.11 12.93 2.37
C THR A 14 -1.41 12.31 2.83
N MET A 15 -1.49 11.94 4.08
CA MET A 15 -2.70 11.37 4.67
C MET A 15 -3.53 12.49 5.30
N HIS A 16 -4.66 12.88 4.67
CA HIS A 16 -5.56 13.95 5.16
C HIS A 16 -4.80 15.25 5.44
N ASP A 17 -3.99 15.72 4.49
CA ASP A 17 -3.15 16.93 4.58
C ASP A 17 -2.12 16.89 5.72
N ILE A 18 -1.74 15.69 6.18
CA ILE A 18 -0.63 15.51 7.11
C ILE A 18 0.64 15.34 6.29
N ASP A 19 1.60 16.23 6.49
CA ASP A 19 2.94 16.08 5.91
C ASP A 19 3.69 14.97 6.65
N ARG A 20 4.03 13.91 5.93
CA ARG A 20 4.73 12.73 6.47
C ARG A 20 6.24 12.76 6.25
N THR A 21 6.80 13.86 5.77
CA THR A 21 8.23 14.01 5.48
C THR A 21 9.11 13.64 6.67
N ARG A 22 8.71 14.03 7.90
CA ARG A 22 9.44 13.71 9.11
C ARG A 22 9.38 12.21 9.45
N GLU A 23 8.21 11.61 9.31
CA GLU A 23 8.00 10.18 9.56
C GLU A 23 8.80 9.33 8.59
N THR A 24 8.73 9.64 7.29
CA THR A 24 9.50 8.93 6.26
C THR A 24 11.00 9.10 6.45
N GLY A 25 11.47 10.28 6.84
CA GLY A 25 12.86 10.51 7.17
C GLY A 25 13.34 9.66 8.33
N ALA A 26 12.56 9.60 9.42
CA ALA A 26 12.86 8.77 10.59
C ALA A 26 12.91 7.27 10.26
N PHE A 27 11.99 6.80 9.43
CA PHE A 27 12.00 5.43 8.94
C PHE A 27 13.27 5.10 8.14
N LEU A 28 13.66 5.94 7.20
CA LEU A 28 14.84 5.70 6.37
C LEU A 28 16.14 5.66 7.19
N GLU A 29 16.28 6.54 8.17
CA GLU A 29 17.43 6.51 9.10
C GLU A 29 17.41 5.24 9.97
N TRP A 30 16.24 4.86 10.49
CA TRP A 30 16.09 3.63 11.25
C TRP A 30 16.39 2.39 10.38
N LEU A 31 15.86 2.33 9.14
CA LEU A 31 16.06 1.20 8.24
C LEU A 31 17.55 0.99 7.96
N LYS A 32 18.30 2.07 7.73
CA LYS A 32 19.75 2.00 7.57
C LYS A 32 20.42 1.35 8.78
N SER A 33 20.04 1.78 10.00
CA SER A 33 20.60 1.22 11.24
C SER A 33 20.26 -0.27 11.40
N GLU A 34 19.05 -0.68 11.02
CA GLU A 34 18.62 -2.09 11.07
C GLU A 34 19.35 -2.95 10.02
N ILE A 35 19.61 -2.41 8.82
CA ILE A 35 20.43 -3.07 7.79
C ILE A 35 21.82 -3.39 8.35
N GLU A 36 22.46 -2.43 9.01
CA GLU A 36 23.78 -2.61 9.65
C GLU A 36 23.72 -3.62 10.81
N LYS A 37 22.73 -3.51 11.68
CA LYS A 37 22.53 -4.37 12.86
C LYS A 37 22.28 -5.83 12.48
N VAL A 38 21.45 -6.06 11.47
CA VAL A 38 21.16 -7.40 10.93
C VAL A 38 22.35 -7.97 10.16
N GLY A 39 23.24 -7.12 9.68
CA GLY A 39 24.32 -7.49 8.77
C GLY A 39 23.80 -7.90 7.39
N ALA A 40 22.78 -7.20 6.90
CA ALA A 40 22.19 -7.52 5.61
C ALA A 40 23.16 -7.18 4.46
N GLN A 41 23.38 -8.15 3.57
CA GLN A 41 24.22 -8.04 2.38
C GLN A 41 23.46 -7.42 1.19
N ALA A 42 22.10 -7.46 1.25
CA ALA A 42 21.25 -6.85 0.24
C ALA A 42 20.03 -6.19 0.88
N LEU A 43 19.47 -5.19 0.16
CA LEU A 43 18.16 -4.58 0.40
C LEU A 43 17.30 -4.80 -0.84
N VAL A 44 16.10 -5.35 -0.65
CA VAL A 44 15.09 -5.53 -1.71
C VAL A 44 13.92 -4.61 -1.41
N ILE A 45 13.64 -3.69 -2.32
CA ILE A 45 12.49 -2.77 -2.29
C ILE A 45 11.51 -3.21 -3.40
N ALA A 46 10.44 -3.89 -2.99
CA ALA A 46 9.52 -4.56 -3.90
C ALA A 46 8.36 -3.66 -4.37
N GLY A 47 8.67 -2.47 -4.87
CA GLY A 47 7.75 -1.54 -5.52
C GLY A 47 7.10 -0.52 -4.59
N ASP A 48 6.36 0.40 -5.21
CA ASP A 48 5.70 1.56 -4.60
C ASP A 48 6.63 2.38 -3.71
N VAL A 49 7.76 2.78 -4.33
CA VAL A 49 8.74 3.66 -3.69
C VAL A 49 8.12 5.04 -3.45
N PHE A 50 7.40 5.55 -4.44
CA PHE A 50 6.72 6.84 -4.39
C PHE A 50 5.20 6.67 -4.41
N ASP A 51 4.50 7.62 -3.78
CA ASP A 51 3.04 7.60 -3.70
C ASP A 51 2.36 7.95 -5.03
N VAL A 52 3.03 8.71 -5.88
CA VAL A 52 2.50 9.19 -7.16
C VAL A 52 3.55 9.16 -8.26
N VAL A 53 3.10 9.04 -9.51
CA VAL A 53 3.97 9.00 -10.72
C VAL A 53 4.89 10.21 -10.87
N ASN A 54 4.52 11.36 -10.30
CA ASN A 54 5.36 12.58 -10.28
C ASN A 54 5.60 13.04 -8.85
N PRO A 55 6.52 12.40 -8.11
CA PRO A 55 6.77 12.69 -6.70
C PRO A 55 7.40 14.06 -6.50
N SER A 56 7.20 14.63 -5.31
CA SER A 56 7.79 15.90 -4.91
C SER A 56 9.33 15.82 -4.89
N ASN A 57 9.98 16.97 -5.01
CA ASN A 57 11.45 17.03 -4.89
C ASN A 57 11.94 16.61 -3.49
N ILE A 58 11.10 16.79 -2.45
CA ILE A 58 11.41 16.36 -1.09
C ILE A 58 11.46 14.84 -1.06
N ALA A 59 10.45 14.15 -1.55
CA ALA A 59 10.39 12.69 -1.61
C ALA A 59 11.57 12.10 -2.40
N LYS A 60 11.85 12.64 -3.60
CA LYS A 60 13.02 12.25 -4.39
C LYS A 60 14.34 12.46 -3.64
N THR A 61 14.48 13.59 -2.95
CA THR A 61 15.68 13.89 -2.16
C THR A 61 15.86 12.90 -1.00
N GLN A 62 14.80 12.55 -0.30
CA GLN A 62 14.86 11.54 0.77
C GLN A 62 15.29 10.18 0.21
N TYR A 63 14.71 9.73 -0.88
CA TYR A 63 15.04 8.48 -1.54
C TYR A 63 16.52 8.41 -1.94
N TYR A 64 16.99 9.38 -2.73
CA TYR A 64 18.39 9.34 -3.19
C TYR A 64 19.42 9.56 -2.08
N LYS A 65 19.11 10.38 -1.06
CA LYS A 65 19.97 10.51 0.12
C LYS A 65 20.06 9.20 0.89
N PHE A 66 18.94 8.48 1.04
CA PHE A 66 18.93 7.17 1.68
C PHE A 66 19.81 6.19 0.90
N LEU A 67 19.59 6.02 -0.41
CA LEU A 67 20.40 5.14 -1.26
C LEU A 67 21.89 5.47 -1.14
N ALA A 68 22.25 6.74 -1.24
CA ALA A 68 23.64 7.17 -1.09
C ALA A 68 24.21 6.85 0.32
N SER A 69 23.39 6.87 1.36
CA SER A 69 23.81 6.57 2.72
C SER A 69 24.20 5.10 2.91
N LEU A 70 23.61 4.19 2.12
CA LEU A 70 23.86 2.75 2.18
C LEU A 70 25.28 2.38 1.67
N LEU A 71 25.89 3.21 0.85
CA LEU A 71 27.27 3.01 0.36
C LEU A 71 28.32 2.97 1.49
N LYS A 72 27.94 3.41 2.68
CA LYS A 72 28.81 3.39 3.88
C LYS A 72 28.52 2.20 4.80
N THR A 73 27.63 1.31 4.40
CA THR A 73 27.23 0.11 5.15
C THR A 73 27.80 -1.16 4.53
N ASN A 74 27.57 -2.29 5.17
CA ASN A 74 27.92 -3.61 4.62
C ASN A 74 26.90 -4.13 3.58
N CYS A 75 25.85 -3.37 3.28
CA CYS A 75 24.85 -3.70 2.28
C CYS A 75 25.43 -3.43 0.89
N SER A 76 25.98 -4.46 0.27
CA SER A 76 26.68 -4.35 -1.01
C SER A 76 25.73 -4.35 -2.22
N ASN A 77 24.46 -4.67 -2.02
CA ASN A 77 23.46 -4.74 -3.11
C ASN A 77 22.18 -4.05 -2.70
N VAL A 78 21.62 -3.22 -3.57
CA VAL A 78 20.28 -2.67 -3.42
C VAL A 78 19.50 -2.97 -4.69
N ILE A 79 18.37 -3.64 -4.55
CA ILE A 79 17.46 -3.95 -5.64
C ILE A 79 16.17 -3.15 -5.44
N VAL A 80 15.79 -2.38 -6.45
CA VAL A 80 14.55 -1.61 -6.46
C VAL A 80 13.74 -1.98 -7.68
N VAL A 81 12.51 -2.43 -7.49
CA VAL A 81 11.58 -2.62 -8.60
C VAL A 81 10.47 -1.57 -8.53
N GLY A 82 9.88 -1.23 -9.68
CA GLY A 82 8.75 -0.29 -9.73
C GLY A 82 7.46 -0.96 -9.29
N GLY A 83 6.60 -0.20 -8.58
CA GLY A 83 5.24 -0.57 -8.25
C GLY A 83 4.21 0.11 -9.16
N ASN A 84 2.91 -0.03 -8.84
CA ASN A 84 1.83 0.55 -9.65
C ASN A 84 1.65 2.06 -9.43
N HIS A 85 2.12 2.61 -8.31
CA HIS A 85 2.15 4.05 -8.06
C HIS A 85 3.38 4.73 -8.67
N ASP A 86 4.45 3.98 -8.93
CA ASP A 86 5.70 4.51 -9.46
C ASP A 86 5.59 4.86 -10.95
N SER A 87 6.37 5.85 -11.37
CA SER A 87 6.73 6.01 -12.77
C SER A 87 7.98 5.17 -13.04
N GLY A 88 7.82 4.04 -13.76
CA GLY A 88 8.95 3.20 -14.12
C GLY A 88 10.05 3.97 -14.85
N THR A 89 9.68 4.88 -15.76
CA THR A 89 10.63 5.75 -16.48
C THR A 89 11.40 6.68 -15.53
N LEU A 90 10.74 7.21 -14.49
CA LEU A 90 11.40 8.08 -13.51
C LEU A 90 12.38 7.30 -12.64
N LEU A 91 12.01 6.08 -12.24
CA LEU A 91 12.89 5.19 -11.48
C LEU A 91 14.10 4.75 -12.32
N ASP A 92 13.88 4.43 -13.61
CA ASP A 92 14.93 3.97 -14.53
C ASP A 92 15.88 5.10 -14.98
N ALA A 93 15.43 6.36 -14.96
CA ALA A 93 16.23 7.49 -15.47
C ALA A 93 17.66 7.57 -14.87
N PRO A 94 17.89 7.43 -13.56
CA PRO A 94 19.22 7.42 -12.96
C PRO A 94 19.90 6.04 -12.95
N ALA A 95 19.30 4.99 -13.53
CA ALA A 95 19.76 3.59 -13.37
C ALA A 95 21.27 3.44 -13.72
N GLY A 96 21.75 4.09 -14.78
CA GLY A 96 23.17 3.99 -15.14
C GLY A 96 24.13 4.55 -14.09
N ILE A 97 23.73 5.58 -13.34
CA ILE A 97 24.53 6.13 -12.22
C ILE A 97 24.42 5.22 -11.01
N LEU A 98 23.22 4.74 -10.71
CA LEU A 98 22.93 3.89 -9.57
C LEU A 98 23.60 2.51 -9.72
N ASP A 99 23.65 1.99 -10.93
CA ASP A 99 24.32 0.73 -11.27
C ASP A 99 25.81 0.75 -10.92
N ALA A 100 26.51 1.85 -11.17
CA ALA A 100 27.90 2.04 -10.77
C ALA A 100 28.11 2.02 -9.24
N LEU A 101 27.03 2.13 -8.47
CA LEU A 101 26.99 2.09 -7.01
C LEU A 101 26.43 0.77 -6.47
N ASN A 102 26.31 -0.26 -7.31
CA ASN A 102 25.64 -1.54 -7.01
C ASN A 102 24.16 -1.40 -6.55
N ILE A 103 23.49 -0.35 -7.02
CA ILE A 103 22.07 -0.13 -6.83
C ILE A 103 21.38 -0.43 -8.15
N LYS A 104 20.68 -1.56 -8.21
CA LYS A 104 20.00 -2.04 -9.41
C LYS A 104 18.54 -1.62 -9.37
N VAL A 105 18.11 -0.90 -10.39
CA VAL A 105 16.74 -0.43 -10.52
C VAL A 105 16.08 -1.03 -11.76
N VAL A 106 14.92 -1.61 -11.56
CA VAL A 106 14.04 -2.12 -12.62
C VAL A 106 12.68 -1.45 -12.46
N GLY A 107 12.54 -0.26 -13.00
CA GLY A 107 11.30 0.54 -12.87
C GLY A 107 10.16 -0.02 -13.72
N SER A 108 10.46 -0.60 -14.90
CA SER A 108 9.48 -1.25 -15.78
C SER A 108 10.14 -2.33 -16.63
N ILE A 109 9.34 -3.20 -17.25
CA ILE A 109 9.82 -4.20 -18.23
C ILE A 109 9.99 -3.60 -19.65
N ASN A 110 9.54 -2.39 -19.87
CA ASN A 110 9.57 -1.75 -21.18
C ASN A 110 11.01 -1.59 -21.69
N ASN A 111 11.24 -1.99 -22.97
CA ASN A 111 12.55 -1.97 -23.61
C ASN A 111 13.62 -2.85 -22.96
N ARG A 112 13.24 -3.80 -22.11
CA ARG A 112 14.14 -4.78 -21.49
C ARG A 112 14.01 -6.15 -22.16
N LYS A 113 15.00 -6.99 -21.92
CA LYS A 113 15.02 -8.42 -22.24
C LYS A 113 14.95 -9.21 -20.94
N VAL A 114 14.72 -10.52 -21.04
CA VAL A 114 14.73 -11.43 -19.88
C VAL A 114 16.03 -11.31 -19.08
N ASP A 115 17.18 -11.24 -19.75
CA ASP A 115 18.50 -11.13 -19.10
C ASP A 115 18.66 -9.83 -18.30
N ASP A 116 18.00 -8.74 -18.71
CA ASP A 116 18.05 -7.45 -18.00
C ASP A 116 17.28 -7.46 -16.67
N LEU A 117 16.48 -8.52 -16.42
CA LEU A 117 15.73 -8.73 -15.19
C LEU A 117 16.47 -9.63 -14.20
N ILE A 118 17.68 -10.09 -14.53
CA ILE A 118 18.45 -11.03 -13.71
C ILE A 118 19.67 -10.32 -13.16
N ILE A 119 19.73 -10.22 -11.85
CA ILE A 119 20.76 -9.47 -11.13
C ILE A 119 21.58 -10.43 -10.29
N GLU A 120 22.88 -10.54 -10.58
CA GLU A 120 23.83 -11.25 -9.71
C GLU A 120 24.19 -10.38 -8.52
N LEU A 121 23.98 -10.91 -7.32
CA LEU A 121 24.28 -10.25 -6.05
C LEU A 121 25.68 -10.66 -5.59
N LYS A 122 26.49 -9.67 -5.21
CA LYS A 122 27.90 -9.89 -4.86
C LYS A 122 28.19 -9.36 -3.45
N ASP A 123 29.08 -10.02 -2.76
CA ASP A 123 29.63 -9.48 -1.51
C ASP A 123 30.66 -8.37 -1.76
N ALA A 124 31.25 -7.86 -0.68
CA ALA A 124 32.26 -6.82 -0.74
C ALA A 124 33.60 -7.28 -1.41
N GLN A 125 33.80 -8.58 -1.54
CA GLN A 125 34.95 -9.20 -2.21
C GLN A 125 34.70 -9.41 -3.70
N GLY A 126 33.44 -9.25 -4.15
CA GLY A 126 33.02 -9.48 -5.52
C GLY A 126 32.55 -10.91 -5.80
N ASP A 127 32.51 -11.76 -4.78
CA ASP A 127 32.02 -13.13 -4.90
C ASP A 127 30.49 -13.15 -4.97
N ALA A 128 29.93 -13.98 -5.85
CA ALA A 128 28.49 -14.10 -6.00
C ALA A 128 27.85 -14.78 -4.78
N ILE A 129 26.89 -14.13 -4.15
CA ILE A 129 26.18 -14.60 -2.95
C ILE A 129 24.72 -14.97 -3.22
N GLY A 130 24.18 -14.63 -4.38
CA GLY A 130 22.80 -14.92 -4.78
C GLY A 130 22.48 -14.35 -6.14
N ILE A 131 21.29 -14.65 -6.63
CA ILE A 131 20.73 -14.10 -7.87
C ILE A 131 19.32 -13.60 -7.57
N CYS A 132 18.97 -12.42 -8.05
CA CYS A 132 17.63 -11.84 -7.95
C CYS A 132 17.00 -11.71 -9.33
N CYS A 133 15.86 -12.34 -9.54
CA CYS A 133 14.96 -12.08 -10.66
C CYS A 133 14.11 -10.85 -10.30
N ALA A 134 14.49 -9.67 -10.81
CA ALA A 134 13.90 -8.38 -10.44
C ALA A 134 12.72 -8.05 -11.35
N LEU A 135 11.51 -8.44 -10.95
CA LEU A 135 10.29 -8.18 -11.70
C LEU A 135 9.51 -7.03 -11.06
N PRO A 136 9.27 -5.93 -11.80
CA PRO A 136 8.46 -4.81 -11.36
C PRO A 136 6.96 -5.09 -11.54
N PHE A 137 6.12 -4.14 -11.14
CA PHE A 137 4.73 -4.08 -11.57
C PHE A 137 4.62 -4.04 -13.10
N MET A 138 3.65 -4.75 -13.63
CA MET A 138 3.38 -4.88 -15.07
C MET A 138 1.89 -4.75 -15.34
N ARG A 139 1.57 -4.12 -16.45
CA ARG A 139 0.21 -4.14 -17.02
C ARG A 139 0.12 -5.21 -18.09
N ASP A 140 -1.09 -5.70 -18.35
CA ASP A 140 -1.37 -6.72 -19.36
C ASP A 140 -0.75 -6.37 -20.71
N LEU A 141 -0.97 -5.15 -21.19
CA LEU A 141 -0.41 -4.65 -22.45
C LEU A 141 1.12 -4.60 -22.49
N GLU A 142 1.76 -4.28 -21.37
CA GLU A 142 3.22 -4.22 -21.28
C GLU A 142 3.82 -5.62 -21.39
N LEU A 143 3.19 -6.60 -20.73
CA LEU A 143 3.59 -8.00 -20.78
C LEU A 143 3.41 -8.60 -22.17
N GLU A 144 2.28 -8.33 -22.83
CA GLU A 144 2.07 -8.72 -24.22
C GLU A 144 3.13 -8.10 -25.16
N GLN A 145 3.42 -6.80 -25.00
CA GLN A 145 4.43 -6.12 -25.82
C GLN A 145 5.83 -6.67 -25.59
N PHE A 146 6.16 -7.00 -24.36
CA PHE A 146 7.44 -7.61 -23.99
C PHE A 146 7.69 -8.87 -24.81
N TYR A 147 6.71 -9.78 -24.90
CA TYR A 147 6.83 -11.00 -25.69
C TYR A 147 6.74 -10.75 -27.20
N LYS A 148 5.85 -9.89 -27.67
CA LYS A 148 5.77 -9.53 -29.10
C LYS A 148 7.08 -8.97 -29.63
N ASN A 149 7.80 -8.20 -28.83
CA ASN A 149 9.11 -7.65 -29.20
C ASN A 149 10.21 -8.72 -29.17
N SER A 150 10.12 -9.70 -28.26
CA SER A 150 11.06 -10.81 -28.12
C SER A 150 10.86 -11.86 -29.22
N GLU A 151 9.61 -12.11 -29.66
CA GLU A 151 9.25 -13.15 -30.65
C GLU A 151 9.44 -12.72 -32.10
N LYS A 152 9.70 -11.44 -32.39
CA LYS A 152 10.13 -11.02 -33.74
C LYS A 152 11.40 -11.71 -34.22
N SER A 153 12.05 -12.48 -33.35
CA SER A 153 13.24 -13.27 -33.65
C SER A 153 12.99 -14.79 -33.70
N VAL A 154 11.81 -15.31 -33.39
CA VAL A 154 11.51 -16.78 -33.46
C VAL A 154 10.05 -17.01 -33.88
N ASP A 155 9.85 -17.71 -35.00
CA ASP A 155 8.54 -18.12 -35.52
C ASP A 155 7.79 -19.02 -34.52
N GLY A 156 6.51 -18.67 -34.19
CA GLY A 156 5.53 -19.64 -33.67
C GLY A 156 5.03 -19.49 -32.23
N GLY A 157 4.85 -18.27 -31.69
CA GLY A 157 4.14 -18.07 -30.43
C GLY A 157 2.62 -18.16 -30.54
N ASN A 158 1.97 -18.85 -29.60
CA ASN A 158 0.50 -19.01 -29.55
C ASN A 158 -0.16 -17.64 -29.25
N ALA A 159 -0.86 -17.08 -30.24
CA ALA A 159 -1.51 -15.76 -30.18
C ALA A 159 -2.72 -15.67 -29.22
N ASN A 160 -3.00 -16.72 -28.44
CA ASN A 160 -4.17 -16.84 -27.54
C ASN A 160 -3.77 -17.19 -26.08
N ALA A 161 -2.55 -16.89 -25.63
CA ALA A 161 -2.19 -17.10 -24.23
C ALA A 161 -2.92 -16.06 -23.34
N SER A 162 -3.45 -16.49 -22.19
CA SER A 162 -4.01 -15.56 -21.21
C SER A 162 -2.89 -14.74 -20.53
N ASP A 163 -3.22 -13.56 -19.98
CA ASP A 163 -2.24 -12.70 -19.32
C ASP A 163 -1.57 -13.39 -18.12
N SER A 164 -2.34 -14.24 -17.41
CA SER A 164 -1.80 -15.08 -16.34
C SER A 164 -0.79 -16.11 -16.84
N ASP A 165 -1.00 -16.65 -18.05
CA ASP A 165 -0.05 -17.58 -18.67
C ASP A 165 1.23 -16.88 -19.13
N LEU A 166 1.11 -15.63 -19.62
CA LEU A 166 2.28 -14.83 -19.99
C LEU A 166 3.11 -14.46 -18.76
N LEU A 167 2.48 -14.10 -17.64
CA LEU A 167 3.19 -13.82 -16.39
C LEU A 167 3.89 -15.05 -15.85
N LYS A 168 3.20 -16.19 -15.82
CA LYS A 168 3.79 -17.48 -15.42
C LYS A 168 4.97 -17.86 -16.29
N ARG A 169 4.86 -17.62 -17.60
CA ARG A 169 5.95 -17.81 -18.56
C ARG A 169 7.14 -16.90 -18.23
N LEU A 170 6.89 -15.62 -17.91
CA LEU A 170 7.96 -14.69 -17.57
C LEU A 170 8.74 -15.13 -16.32
N TYR A 171 8.04 -15.52 -15.24
CA TYR A 171 8.72 -16.06 -14.05
C TYR A 171 9.52 -17.33 -14.36
N ALA A 172 9.01 -18.22 -15.20
CA ALA A 172 9.72 -19.41 -15.64
C ALA A 172 10.95 -19.08 -16.51
N ASP A 173 10.83 -18.11 -17.44
CA ASP A 173 11.94 -17.69 -18.31
C ASP A 173 13.07 -17.02 -17.51
N VAL A 174 12.75 -16.06 -16.61
CA VAL A 174 13.79 -15.44 -15.76
C VAL A 174 14.44 -16.44 -14.82
N TYR A 175 13.66 -17.39 -14.27
CA TYR A 175 14.19 -18.43 -13.42
C TYR A 175 15.16 -19.36 -14.18
N ARG A 176 14.81 -19.77 -15.41
CA ARG A 176 15.67 -20.58 -16.27
C ARG A 176 16.99 -19.88 -16.56
N CYS A 177 16.98 -18.61 -16.97
CA CYS A 177 18.19 -17.85 -17.23
C CYS A 177 19.00 -17.62 -15.91
N ALA A 178 18.33 -17.46 -14.78
CA ALA A 178 19.00 -17.37 -13.47
C ALA A 178 19.73 -18.69 -13.11
N ILE A 179 19.14 -19.86 -13.43
CA ILE A 179 19.83 -21.17 -13.27
C ILE A 179 21.05 -21.26 -14.19
N GLU A 180 20.93 -20.82 -15.43
CA GLU A 180 22.06 -20.81 -16.38
C GLU A 180 23.19 -19.90 -15.87
N LEU A 181 22.86 -18.70 -15.38
CA LEU A 181 23.82 -17.79 -14.75
C LEU A 181 24.43 -18.37 -13.48
N ARG A 182 23.65 -19.05 -12.65
CA ARG A 182 24.15 -19.71 -11.42
C ARG A 182 25.16 -20.79 -11.72
N GLY A 183 24.93 -21.57 -12.76
CA GLY A 183 25.80 -22.72 -13.10
C GLY A 183 25.88 -23.70 -11.93
N ASN A 184 27.11 -24.10 -11.58
CA ASN A 184 27.40 -25.06 -10.51
C ASN A 184 27.55 -24.42 -9.12
N ARG A 185 27.31 -23.12 -8.97
CA ARG A 185 27.45 -22.41 -7.69
C ARG A 185 26.29 -22.74 -6.74
N THR A 186 26.59 -22.90 -5.46
CA THR A 186 25.57 -23.11 -4.41
C THR A 186 25.17 -21.76 -3.83
N ILE A 187 24.37 -21.02 -4.58
CA ILE A 187 23.84 -19.71 -4.20
C ILE A 187 22.31 -19.67 -4.44
N PRO A 188 21.54 -18.98 -3.58
CA PRO A 188 20.10 -18.90 -3.73
C PRO A 188 19.66 -18.05 -4.93
N ILE A 189 18.47 -18.37 -5.47
CA ILE A 189 17.78 -17.58 -6.47
C ILE A 189 16.50 -17.06 -5.84
N ILE A 190 16.37 -15.74 -5.73
CA ILE A 190 15.18 -15.07 -5.25
C ILE A 190 14.48 -14.33 -6.40
N ALA A 191 13.19 -14.01 -6.24
CA ALA A 191 12.47 -13.17 -7.17
C ALA A 191 11.77 -12.04 -6.45
N THR A 192 11.41 -10.99 -7.19
CA THR A 192 10.53 -9.92 -6.73
C THR A 192 9.22 -9.96 -7.49
N GLY A 193 8.23 -9.21 -7.00
CA GLY A 193 6.98 -8.91 -7.69
C GLY A 193 6.23 -7.79 -6.99
N HIS A 194 5.44 -7.03 -7.77
CA HIS A 194 4.53 -6.05 -7.22
C HIS A 194 3.15 -6.29 -7.83
N LEU A 195 2.37 -7.15 -7.17
CA LEU A 195 1.11 -7.68 -7.72
C LEU A 195 0.26 -8.31 -6.58
N TYR A 196 -1.01 -8.54 -6.86
CA TYR A 196 -1.88 -9.27 -5.96
C TYR A 196 -1.80 -10.77 -6.24
N ALA A 197 -1.31 -11.55 -5.28
CA ALA A 197 -1.19 -13.00 -5.38
C ALA A 197 -2.00 -13.71 -4.30
N SER A 198 -2.71 -14.79 -4.67
CA SER A 198 -3.49 -15.61 -3.77
C SER A 198 -3.47 -17.10 -4.17
N ASN A 199 -4.23 -17.93 -3.47
CA ASN A 199 -4.43 -19.33 -3.85
C ASN A 199 -5.75 -19.47 -4.62
N LEU A 200 -5.71 -19.39 -5.94
CA LEU A 200 -6.89 -19.54 -6.81
C LEU A 200 -7.28 -21.01 -7.05
N SER A 201 -6.37 -21.95 -6.82
CA SER A 201 -6.61 -23.38 -7.08
C SER A 201 -7.42 -24.09 -5.97
N GLY A 202 -7.59 -23.48 -4.80
CA GLY A 202 -8.46 -23.93 -3.74
C GLY A 202 -9.89 -23.43 -3.92
N ARG A 203 -10.90 -24.32 -3.94
CA ARG A 203 -12.32 -23.97 -4.14
C ARG A 203 -12.94 -23.02 -3.10
N ASP A 204 -12.15 -22.51 -2.15
CA ASP A 204 -12.56 -21.59 -1.08
C ASP A 204 -11.85 -20.24 -1.18
N ALA A 205 -11.54 -19.79 -2.40
CA ALA A 205 -10.80 -18.54 -2.67
C ALA A 205 -11.63 -17.26 -2.42
N GLU A 206 -12.80 -17.36 -1.82
CA GLU A 206 -13.58 -16.19 -1.41
C GLU A 206 -13.16 -15.76 0.01
N ILE A 207 -12.46 -14.62 0.09
CA ILE A 207 -12.38 -13.79 1.32
C ILE A 207 -11.43 -14.29 2.43
N SER A 208 -10.93 -15.54 2.42
CA SER A 208 -10.13 -16.06 3.55
C SER A 208 -8.72 -15.48 3.67
N ASP A 209 -8.07 -15.11 2.58
CA ASP A 209 -6.67 -14.63 2.63
C ASP A 209 -6.58 -13.14 2.99
N VAL A 210 -7.57 -12.35 2.60
CA VAL A 210 -7.72 -10.97 3.11
C VAL A 210 -8.09 -10.99 4.59
N ARG A 211 -8.94 -11.94 5.02
CA ARG A 211 -9.25 -12.18 6.44
C ARG A 211 -8.05 -12.70 7.23
N ALA A 212 -7.17 -13.52 6.68
CA ALA A 212 -5.98 -13.99 7.40
C ALA A 212 -4.98 -12.83 7.68
N GLY A 213 -4.94 -11.81 6.84
CA GLY A 213 -4.27 -10.53 7.16
C GLY A 213 -4.97 -9.78 8.29
N LEU A 214 -6.30 -9.78 8.32
CA LEU A 214 -7.12 -9.18 9.37
C LEU A 214 -7.15 -10.02 10.68
N ASP A 215 -7.14 -11.35 10.60
CA ASP A 215 -7.14 -12.22 11.78
C ASP A 215 -5.86 -12.07 12.61
N ASN A 216 -4.72 -11.75 12.00
CA ASN A 216 -3.51 -11.33 12.73
C ASN A 216 -3.67 -9.96 13.42
N VAL A 217 -4.63 -9.13 13.00
CA VAL A 217 -4.98 -7.86 13.64
C VAL A 217 -5.93 -8.11 14.83
N THR A 218 -6.83 -9.10 14.72
CA THR A 218 -7.80 -9.43 15.79
C THR A 218 -7.18 -10.25 16.93
N GLU A 219 -6.20 -11.10 16.68
CA GLU A 219 -5.50 -11.83 17.78
C GLU A 219 -4.74 -10.89 18.72
N ASN A 220 -4.22 -9.77 18.24
CA ASN A 220 -3.58 -8.77 19.11
C ASN A 220 -4.57 -7.78 19.77
N ALA A 221 -5.83 -7.71 19.30
CA ALA A 221 -6.88 -6.87 19.90
C ALA A 221 -7.67 -7.61 21.01
N ASN A 222 -7.73 -8.93 20.97
CA ASN A 222 -8.51 -9.75 21.91
C ASN A 222 -7.88 -9.92 23.30
N THR A 223 -6.71 -9.39 23.57
CA THR A 223 -6.14 -9.40 24.93
C THR A 223 -6.70 -8.32 25.84
N PHE A 224 -7.59 -7.44 25.36
CA PHE A 224 -8.15 -6.32 26.16
C PHE A 224 -9.65 -6.08 26.03
N ALA A 225 -10.44 -6.99 25.48
CA ALA A 225 -11.90 -6.82 25.44
C ALA A 225 -12.61 -8.11 25.82
N GLY A 226 -13.34 -8.05 26.91
CA GLY A 226 -14.27 -9.10 27.35
C GLY A 226 -15.43 -9.28 26.39
N GLU A 227 -16.00 -10.46 26.45
CA GLU A 227 -17.07 -11.07 25.66
C GLU A 227 -18.18 -10.11 25.19
N ASN A 228 -18.62 -10.33 23.93
CA ASN A 228 -19.75 -9.75 23.20
C ASN A 228 -19.47 -8.51 22.33
N ALA A 229 -18.94 -8.74 21.14
CA ALA A 229 -19.17 -7.87 20.01
C ALA A 229 -19.45 -8.70 18.75
N ALA A 230 -20.69 -8.68 18.29
CA ALA A 230 -21.10 -9.20 17.00
C ALA A 230 -20.40 -8.41 15.90
N VAL A 231 -19.67 -9.11 15.01
CA VAL A 231 -18.99 -8.52 13.86
C VAL A 231 -20.06 -8.09 12.86
N SER A 232 -20.31 -6.78 12.73
CA SER A 232 -21.07 -6.22 11.63
C SER A 232 -20.18 -6.18 10.39
N GLU A 233 -20.69 -6.71 9.28
CA GLU A 233 -20.08 -6.60 7.95
C GLU A 233 -19.95 -5.11 7.56
N THR A 234 -18.81 -4.50 7.82
CA THR A 234 -18.43 -3.23 7.23
C THR A 234 -17.60 -3.54 6.01
N SER A 235 -18.07 -3.11 4.84
CA SER A 235 -17.26 -3.09 3.63
C SER A 235 -15.96 -2.33 3.93
N VAL A 236 -14.88 -3.07 4.03
CA VAL A 236 -13.53 -2.55 4.08
C VAL A 236 -13.33 -1.90 2.72
N ASP A 237 -13.18 -0.58 2.69
CA ASP A 237 -12.65 0.12 1.53
C ASP A 237 -11.15 -0.24 1.52
N ASP A 238 -10.87 -1.43 1.02
CA ASP A 238 -9.51 -1.91 0.85
C ASP A 238 -8.85 -0.94 -0.11
N GLY A 239 -7.78 -0.28 0.31
CA GLY A 239 -7.01 0.69 -0.48
C GLY A 239 -6.38 0.10 -1.76
N VAL A 240 -6.81 -1.10 -2.15
CA VAL A 240 -6.56 -1.73 -3.43
C VAL A 240 -7.59 -1.20 -4.41
N ARG A 241 -7.29 -0.07 -5.05
CA ARG A 241 -8.02 0.32 -6.26
C ARG A 241 -7.69 -0.69 -7.35
N GLU A 242 -8.68 -1.45 -7.81
CA GLU A 242 -8.56 -2.18 -9.06
C GLU A 242 -8.21 -1.17 -10.17
N VAL A 243 -6.96 -1.16 -10.57
CA VAL A 243 -6.52 -0.37 -11.72
C VAL A 243 -6.91 -1.18 -12.95
N VAL A 244 -7.79 -0.64 -13.77
CA VAL A 244 -8.21 -1.28 -15.04
C VAL A 244 -6.96 -1.60 -15.87
N GLY A 245 -6.86 -2.86 -16.36
CA GLY A 245 -5.71 -3.34 -17.14
C GLY A 245 -4.54 -3.85 -16.28
N THR A 246 -4.81 -4.28 -15.07
CA THR A 246 -3.86 -5.01 -14.21
C THR A 246 -4.05 -6.51 -14.36
N LEU A 247 -2.99 -7.28 -14.12
CA LEU A 247 -2.98 -8.76 -14.17
C LEU A 247 -3.99 -9.44 -13.23
N GLY A 248 -4.83 -8.68 -12.53
CA GLY A 248 -5.80 -9.19 -11.58
C GLY A 248 -5.15 -9.99 -10.45
N ASN A 249 -5.90 -10.95 -9.92
CA ASN A 249 -5.40 -11.84 -8.87
C ASN A 249 -4.59 -12.99 -9.50
N VAL A 250 -3.33 -13.10 -9.12
CA VAL A 250 -2.35 -14.07 -9.63
C VAL A 250 -2.31 -15.29 -8.72
N ASP A 251 -2.40 -16.49 -9.29
CA ASP A 251 -2.25 -17.73 -8.50
C ASP A 251 -0.79 -17.93 -8.06
N VAL A 252 -0.60 -18.39 -6.81
CA VAL A 252 0.72 -18.66 -6.23
C VAL A 252 1.56 -19.65 -7.06
N SER A 253 0.93 -20.52 -7.86
CA SER A 253 1.61 -21.44 -8.79
C SER A 253 2.27 -20.76 -9.99
N THR A 254 2.08 -19.45 -10.15
CA THR A 254 2.82 -18.62 -11.11
C THR A 254 4.30 -18.55 -10.78
N PHE A 255 4.65 -18.62 -9.51
CA PHE A 255 6.04 -18.61 -9.08
C PHE A 255 6.65 -20.01 -9.14
N PRO A 256 7.79 -20.23 -9.82
CA PRO A 256 8.53 -21.49 -9.78
C PRO A 256 8.78 -21.94 -8.33
N SER A 257 8.38 -23.17 -7.99
CA SER A 257 8.47 -23.73 -6.63
C SER A 257 9.91 -23.85 -6.13
N GLU A 258 10.86 -23.88 -7.05
CA GLU A 258 12.31 -23.99 -6.83
C GLU A 258 12.97 -22.66 -6.48
N LEU A 259 12.25 -21.53 -6.60
CA LEU A 259 12.73 -20.27 -6.06
C LEU A 259 12.93 -20.40 -4.55
N ASP A 260 14.01 -19.83 -4.05
CA ASP A 260 14.33 -19.89 -2.63
C ASP A 260 13.55 -18.84 -1.83
N TYR A 261 13.17 -17.72 -2.48
CA TYR A 261 12.28 -16.69 -1.91
C TYR A 261 11.64 -15.81 -2.99
N VAL A 262 10.42 -15.34 -2.73
CA VAL A 262 9.69 -14.35 -3.54
C VAL A 262 9.31 -13.17 -2.68
N ALA A 263 9.91 -12.01 -2.96
CA ALA A 263 9.68 -10.76 -2.27
C ALA A 263 8.57 -9.96 -2.98
N LEU A 264 7.39 -9.88 -2.37
CA LEU A 264 6.22 -9.19 -2.93
C LEU A 264 5.95 -7.84 -2.24
N GLY A 265 5.53 -6.86 -3.03
CA GLY A 265 4.87 -5.63 -2.64
C GLY A 265 3.45 -5.57 -3.16
N HIS A 266 2.75 -4.45 -2.97
CA HIS A 266 1.37 -4.15 -3.33
C HIS A 266 0.36 -4.33 -2.17
N ILE A 267 0.53 -5.32 -1.33
CA ILE A 267 -0.32 -5.51 -0.16
C ILE A 267 0.35 -4.87 1.06
N HIS A 268 -0.33 -3.90 1.68
CA HIS A 268 0.23 -3.10 2.76
C HIS A 268 0.37 -3.83 4.10
N TYR A 269 -0.03 -5.11 4.18
CA TYR A 269 0.09 -5.95 5.38
C TYR A 269 1.12 -7.05 5.19
N THR A 270 1.93 -7.27 6.22
CA THR A 270 2.93 -8.35 6.23
C THR A 270 2.24 -9.70 6.28
N SER A 271 2.36 -10.50 5.22
CA SER A 271 1.67 -11.80 5.13
C SER A 271 2.46 -12.83 4.30
N MET A 272 2.01 -14.08 4.38
CA MET A 272 2.45 -15.18 3.51
C MET A 272 1.34 -15.51 2.52
N VAL A 273 1.69 -15.64 1.24
CA VAL A 273 0.73 -16.07 0.22
C VAL A 273 0.48 -17.57 0.36
N ALA A 274 -0.79 -17.97 0.46
CA ALA A 274 -1.20 -19.39 0.54
C ALA A 274 -0.44 -20.20 1.60
N LYS A 275 -0.05 -19.59 2.70
CA LYS A 275 0.80 -20.19 3.76
C LYS A 275 2.17 -20.68 3.26
N ASN A 276 2.61 -20.26 2.07
CA ASN A 276 3.92 -20.60 1.54
C ASN A 276 5.01 -19.74 2.21
N PRO A 277 5.94 -20.31 2.98
CA PRO A 277 6.97 -19.54 3.69
C PRO A 277 7.94 -18.82 2.77
N LYS A 278 8.03 -19.24 1.50
CA LYS A 278 8.90 -18.63 0.50
C LYS A 278 8.29 -17.41 -0.19
N VAL A 279 6.94 -17.26 -0.22
CA VAL A 279 6.24 -16.19 -0.94
C VAL A 279 5.60 -15.24 0.06
N ARG A 280 6.12 -14.02 0.16
CA ARG A 280 5.74 -13.09 1.22
C ARG A 280 5.57 -11.65 0.76
N TYR A 281 4.61 -10.98 1.35
CA TYR A 281 4.49 -9.53 1.39
C TYR A 281 5.22 -8.98 2.62
N SER A 282 6.05 -7.94 2.43
CA SER A 282 6.61 -7.20 3.57
C SER A 282 5.59 -6.28 4.22
N GLY A 283 4.66 -5.80 3.42
CA GLY A 283 3.75 -4.72 3.78
C GLY A 283 4.41 -3.34 3.74
N SER A 284 3.58 -2.30 3.85
CA SER A 284 4.03 -0.93 3.99
C SER A 284 4.63 -0.68 5.38
N PRO A 285 5.75 0.04 5.50
CA PRO A 285 6.30 0.46 6.80
C PRO A 285 5.45 1.52 7.50
N PHE A 286 4.44 2.06 6.82
CA PHE A 286 3.58 3.12 7.31
C PHE A 286 2.12 2.69 7.38
N VAL A 287 1.35 3.28 8.30
CA VAL A 287 -0.11 3.20 8.24
C VAL A 287 -0.61 4.06 7.09
N MET A 288 -1.52 3.54 6.29
CA MET A 288 -2.06 4.24 5.11
C MET A 288 -3.44 4.87 5.39
N GLY A 289 -4.04 4.56 6.55
CA GLY A 289 -5.30 5.11 7.02
C GLY A 289 -5.40 5.13 8.55
N PHE A 290 -6.33 5.92 9.08
CA PHE A 290 -6.60 5.96 10.53
C PHE A 290 -7.18 4.66 11.08
N ASP A 291 -7.84 3.86 10.25
CA ASP A 291 -8.34 2.52 10.58
C ASP A 291 -7.22 1.53 10.86
N GLU A 292 -6.03 1.78 10.29
CA GLU A 292 -4.82 1.02 10.51
C GLU A 292 -3.94 1.52 11.68
N ALA A 293 -4.38 2.56 12.39
CA ALA A 293 -3.59 3.25 13.43
C ALA A 293 -2.99 2.31 14.50
N ASN A 294 -3.71 1.23 14.83
CA ASN A 294 -3.29 0.23 15.80
C ASN A 294 -2.46 -0.92 15.20
N CYS A 295 -2.30 -0.96 13.88
CA CYS A 295 -1.54 -2.01 13.22
C CYS A 295 -0.04 -1.81 13.43
N LYS A 296 0.66 -2.91 13.70
CA LYS A 296 2.11 -2.94 13.70
C LYS A 296 2.62 -3.06 12.27
N ARG A 297 3.69 -2.35 11.97
CA ARG A 297 4.35 -2.35 10.67
C ARG A 297 5.71 -2.99 10.78
N TYR A 298 6.13 -3.68 9.72
CA TYR A 298 7.34 -4.48 9.73
C TYR A 298 8.15 -4.29 8.45
N VAL A 299 9.45 -4.53 8.57
CA VAL A 299 10.29 -5.01 7.46
C VAL A 299 10.69 -6.45 7.75
N LEU A 300 11.07 -7.21 6.72
CA LEU A 300 11.45 -8.60 6.88
C LEU A 300 12.98 -8.75 6.75
N ALA A 301 13.62 -9.29 7.79
CA ALA A 301 14.98 -9.79 7.67
C ALA A 301 14.93 -11.24 7.22
N VAL A 302 15.49 -11.52 6.07
CA VAL A 302 15.43 -12.82 5.41
C VAL A 302 16.82 -13.40 5.33
N ASP A 303 16.98 -14.63 5.80
CA ASP A 303 18.18 -15.44 5.58
C ASP A 303 17.81 -16.65 4.73
N VAL A 304 18.45 -16.77 3.56
CA VAL A 304 18.12 -17.75 2.55
C VAL A 304 19.34 -18.48 2.05
N GLU A 305 19.21 -19.80 1.95
CA GLU A 305 20.19 -20.69 1.33
C GLU A 305 19.53 -21.47 0.20
N GLN A 306 20.31 -21.92 -0.78
CA GLN A 306 19.78 -22.64 -1.92
C GLN A 306 19.09 -23.93 -1.49
N GLY A 307 17.80 -24.07 -1.83
CA GLY A 307 17.01 -25.27 -1.61
C GLY A 307 16.43 -25.41 -0.20
N ASP A 308 16.84 -24.57 0.75
CA ASP A 308 16.35 -24.60 2.11
C ASP A 308 15.09 -23.69 2.30
N ALA A 309 14.39 -23.91 3.40
CA ALA A 309 13.32 -23.02 3.80
C ALA A 309 13.91 -21.70 4.33
N PRO A 310 13.44 -20.54 3.87
CA PRO A 310 13.97 -19.26 4.33
C PRO A 310 13.69 -19.02 5.81
N SER A 311 14.67 -18.51 6.56
CA SER A 311 14.45 -17.96 7.89
C SER A 311 14.03 -16.50 7.76
N VAL A 312 12.87 -16.14 8.30
CA VAL A 312 12.29 -14.80 8.15
C VAL A 312 11.92 -14.24 9.50
N GLU A 313 12.57 -13.14 9.88
CA GLU A 313 12.28 -12.37 11.08
C GLU A 313 11.50 -11.10 10.72
N LYS A 314 10.40 -10.83 11.44
CA LYS A 314 9.65 -9.57 11.35
C LYS A 314 10.29 -8.54 12.28
N ILE A 315 10.84 -7.48 11.74
CA ILE A 315 11.40 -6.37 12.52
C ILE A 315 10.38 -5.25 12.55
N GLU A 316 9.86 -4.93 13.74
CA GLU A 316 8.83 -3.90 13.91
C GLU A 316 9.40 -2.51 13.62
N VAL A 317 8.73 -1.77 12.74
CA VAL A 317 9.08 -0.37 12.41
C VAL A 317 8.65 0.53 13.56
N PRO A 318 9.56 1.34 14.14
CA PRO A 318 9.22 2.23 15.23
C PRO A 318 8.29 3.36 14.74
N LYS A 319 7.25 3.65 15.51
CA LYS A 319 6.34 4.76 15.20
C LYS A 319 7.03 6.09 15.48
N ALA A 320 7.27 6.90 14.46
CA ALA A 320 7.76 8.28 14.59
C ALA A 320 6.61 9.28 14.80
N VAL A 321 5.43 8.94 14.30
CA VAL A 321 4.18 9.70 14.42
C VAL A 321 3.09 8.74 14.90
N ARG A 322 2.20 9.22 15.76
CA ARG A 322 1.08 8.45 16.28
C ARG A 322 -0.20 8.83 15.56
N PHE A 323 -0.91 7.83 15.08
CA PHE A 323 -2.26 7.96 14.54
C PHE A 323 -3.23 7.27 15.48
N GLU A 324 -4.39 7.87 15.72
CA GLU A 324 -5.45 7.30 16.55
C GLU A 324 -6.80 7.45 15.87
N GLN A 325 -7.61 6.41 15.92
CA GLN A 325 -9.02 6.49 15.54
C GLN A 325 -9.88 6.21 16.76
N PHE A 326 -10.66 7.20 17.19
CA PHE A 326 -11.57 7.04 18.30
C PHE A 326 -13.01 6.91 17.80
N LYS A 327 -13.72 5.91 18.31
CA LYS A 327 -15.13 5.62 18.00
C LYS A 327 -15.94 5.70 19.30
N GLY A 328 -17.14 6.29 19.24
CA GLY A 328 -18.04 6.37 20.37
C GLY A 328 -19.07 7.50 20.26
N ASP A 329 -19.86 7.69 21.31
CA ASP A 329 -20.66 8.87 21.52
C ASP A 329 -19.78 10.05 21.96
N VAL A 330 -20.38 11.24 22.07
CA VAL A 330 -19.66 12.49 22.41
C VAL A 330 -18.91 12.37 23.73
N GLU A 331 -19.51 11.80 24.78
CA GLU A 331 -18.88 11.69 26.09
C GLU A 331 -17.71 10.68 26.09
N THR A 332 -17.88 9.58 25.38
CA THR A 332 -16.81 8.59 25.13
C THR A 332 -15.63 9.23 24.40
N LEU A 333 -15.91 10.01 23.35
CA LEU A 333 -14.86 10.72 22.59
C LEU A 333 -14.13 11.72 23.46
N LYS A 334 -14.84 12.54 24.25
CA LYS A 334 -14.23 13.48 25.23
C LYS A 334 -13.32 12.74 26.20
N GLN A 335 -13.78 11.62 26.76
CA GLN A 335 -12.97 10.87 27.73
C GLN A 335 -11.70 10.29 27.08
N LYS A 336 -11.79 9.78 25.85
CA LYS A 336 -10.63 9.27 25.09
C LYS A 336 -9.63 10.39 24.80
N LEU A 337 -10.08 11.57 24.37
CA LEU A 337 -9.22 12.72 24.12
C LEU A 337 -8.51 13.20 25.39
N ARG A 338 -9.23 13.28 26.53
CA ARG A 338 -8.62 13.62 27.83
C ARG A 338 -7.56 12.61 28.27
N ASN A 339 -7.78 11.34 28.02
CA ASN A 339 -6.80 10.31 28.36
C ASN A 339 -5.57 10.40 27.45
N LEU A 340 -5.77 10.60 26.16
CA LEU A 340 -4.69 10.82 25.19
C LEU A 340 -3.83 12.02 25.57
N GLU A 341 -4.45 13.15 25.95
CA GLU A 341 -3.74 14.34 26.38
C GLU A 341 -2.83 14.07 27.60
N LYS A 342 -3.34 13.34 28.60
CA LYS A 342 -2.53 12.94 29.77
C LYS A 342 -1.32 12.09 29.38
N GLU A 343 -1.51 11.15 28.44
CA GLU A 343 -0.41 10.32 27.93
C GLU A 343 0.63 11.17 27.20
N LEU A 344 0.20 12.11 26.34
CA LEU A 344 1.09 12.95 25.54
C LEU A 344 1.84 13.99 26.38
N ILE A 345 1.25 14.48 27.47
CA ILE A 345 1.98 15.31 28.46
C ILE A 345 3.11 14.50 29.10
N ALA A 346 2.87 13.22 29.43
CA ALA A 346 3.86 12.35 30.02
C ALA A 346 4.93 11.87 29.04
N LYS A 347 4.52 11.60 27.79
CA LYS A 347 5.40 11.13 26.71
C LYS A 347 5.02 11.83 25.41
N PRO A 348 5.61 12.99 25.13
CA PRO A 348 5.31 13.75 23.93
C PRO A 348 5.60 12.98 22.63
N MET A 349 4.63 12.95 21.74
CA MET A 349 4.75 12.38 20.39
C MET A 349 3.80 13.13 19.48
N GLU A 350 4.24 13.46 18.27
CA GLU A 350 3.38 14.03 17.24
C GLU A 350 2.22 13.10 16.99
N THR A 351 1.00 13.58 17.21
CA THR A 351 -0.20 12.71 17.24
C THR A 351 -1.34 13.33 16.46
N TYR A 352 -1.95 12.54 15.60
CA TYR A 352 -3.12 12.89 14.80
C TYR A 352 -4.29 11.97 15.13
N VAL A 353 -5.48 12.54 15.20
CA VAL A 353 -6.70 11.83 15.64
C VAL A 353 -7.80 11.94 14.58
N ASP A 354 -8.50 10.84 14.36
CA ASP A 354 -9.73 10.74 13.58
C ASP A 354 -10.86 10.34 14.54
N LEU A 355 -11.92 11.14 14.57
CA LEU A 355 -13.06 10.92 15.46
C LEU A 355 -14.25 10.37 14.66
N LEU A 356 -14.79 9.23 15.11
CA LEU A 356 -15.97 8.60 14.53
C LEU A 356 -17.09 8.54 15.55
N LEU A 357 -18.10 9.39 15.36
CA LEU A 357 -19.32 9.38 16.15
C LEU A 357 -20.19 8.18 15.76
N THR A 358 -20.54 7.34 16.72
CA THR A 358 -21.33 6.12 16.50
C THR A 358 -22.76 6.19 17.05
N SER A 359 -23.07 7.23 17.85
CA SER A 359 -24.40 7.49 18.38
C SER A 359 -24.50 8.92 18.89
N GLY A 360 -25.71 9.48 18.98
CA GLY A 360 -25.95 10.79 19.56
C GLY A 360 -26.46 11.85 18.58
N GLU A 361 -26.82 13.01 19.10
CA GLU A 361 -27.32 14.15 18.33
C GLU A 361 -26.19 14.88 17.59
N PHE A 362 -26.46 15.22 16.36
CA PHE A 362 -25.53 15.71 15.36
C PHE A 362 -25.13 17.17 15.50
N VAL A 363 -25.96 17.96 16.13
CA VAL A 363 -26.02 19.42 15.91
C VAL A 363 -24.83 20.20 16.50
N SER A 364 -23.97 19.55 17.31
CA SER A 364 -22.90 20.27 18.00
C SER A 364 -21.61 19.47 18.25
N LEU A 365 -21.27 18.51 17.37
CA LEU A 365 -20.07 17.70 17.60
C LEU A 365 -18.81 18.58 17.68
N ASN A 366 -18.65 19.52 16.76
CA ASN A 366 -17.51 20.44 16.77
C ASN A 366 -17.51 21.29 18.05
N ASP A 367 -18.65 21.95 18.36
CA ASP A 367 -18.76 22.79 19.57
C ASP A 367 -18.58 21.98 20.86
N ALA A 368 -19.11 20.74 20.87
CA ALA A 368 -18.99 19.86 22.03
C ALA A 368 -17.56 19.39 22.29
N LEU A 369 -16.73 19.27 21.26
CA LEU A 369 -15.36 18.77 21.35
C LEU A 369 -14.30 19.87 21.33
N GLU A 370 -14.66 21.11 20.97
CA GLU A 370 -13.71 22.24 20.84
C GLU A 370 -12.83 22.41 22.08
N ALA A 371 -13.41 22.33 23.29
CA ALA A 371 -12.69 22.46 24.54
C ALA A 371 -11.69 21.32 24.79
N GLU A 372 -11.92 20.15 24.20
CA GLU A 372 -11.05 18.98 24.34
C GLU A 372 -9.99 18.92 23.23
N GLU A 373 -10.13 19.73 22.18
CA GLU A 373 -9.22 19.77 21.03
C GLU A 373 -8.29 20.98 21.05
N SER A 374 -8.78 22.13 21.50
CA SER A 374 -8.02 23.38 21.47
C SER A 374 -6.82 23.36 22.41
N GLY A 375 -5.64 23.72 21.89
CA GLY A 375 -4.42 23.88 22.68
C GLY A 375 -3.84 22.57 23.22
N LYS A 376 -4.17 21.42 22.64
CA LYS A 376 -3.70 20.09 23.07
C LYS A 376 -2.41 19.66 22.34
N HIS A 377 -1.82 18.56 22.83
CA HIS A 377 -0.61 17.94 22.25
C HIS A 377 -0.90 17.00 21.08
N PHE A 378 -2.15 16.96 20.60
CA PHE A 378 -2.57 16.24 19.41
C PHE A 378 -3.37 17.16 18.48
N VAL A 379 -3.55 16.72 17.24
CA VAL A 379 -4.35 17.43 16.25
C VAL A 379 -5.47 16.51 15.76
N VAL A 380 -6.72 16.92 15.95
CA VAL A 380 -7.85 16.24 15.32
C VAL A 380 -7.92 16.64 13.86
N LYS A 381 -7.82 15.65 12.97
CA LYS A 381 -7.83 15.84 11.52
C LYS A 381 -9.19 15.61 10.89
N ARG A 382 -10.01 14.77 11.51
CA ARG A 382 -11.32 14.42 10.95
C ARG A 382 -12.34 14.22 12.05
N HIS A 383 -13.54 14.72 11.77
CA HIS A 383 -14.77 14.39 12.47
C HIS A 383 -15.67 13.64 11.49
N ARG A 384 -16.00 12.41 11.79
CA ARG A 384 -16.88 11.58 10.96
C ARG A 384 -18.04 11.06 11.78
N ILE A 385 -19.07 10.68 11.07
CA ILE A 385 -20.27 10.09 11.63
C ILE A 385 -20.43 8.71 11.00
N SER A 386 -20.72 7.71 11.83
CA SER A 386 -20.88 6.36 11.34
C SER A 386 -22.08 6.28 10.38
N ARG A 387 -21.96 5.42 9.35
CA ARG A 387 -23.05 5.19 8.40
C ARG A 387 -24.31 4.66 9.08
N ASP A 388 -24.19 3.98 10.20
CA ASP A 388 -25.33 3.44 10.95
C ASP A 388 -26.14 4.55 11.62
N VAL A 389 -25.48 5.60 12.13
CA VAL A 389 -26.15 6.80 12.64
C VAL A 389 -26.86 7.53 11.51
N LEU A 390 -26.18 7.68 10.35
CA LEU A 390 -26.77 8.33 9.17
C LEU A 390 -27.98 7.54 8.64
N ARG A 391 -27.93 6.22 8.60
CA ARG A 391 -29.07 5.36 8.20
C ARG A 391 -30.22 5.44 9.20
N GLY A 392 -29.93 5.55 10.49
CA GLY A 392 -30.96 5.73 11.53
C GLY A 392 -31.71 7.06 11.39
N VAL A 393 -31.06 8.12 10.90
CA VAL A 393 -31.71 9.43 10.62
C VAL A 393 -32.47 9.36 9.30
N ALA A 394 -31.95 8.71 8.28
CA ALA A 394 -32.64 8.53 6.98
C ALA A 394 -33.92 7.66 7.09
N SER A 395 -33.97 6.73 8.06
CA SER A 395 -35.16 5.88 8.26
C SER A 395 -36.36 6.61 8.81
N PHE A 396 -36.25 7.88 9.22
CA PHE A 396 -37.39 8.71 9.60
C PHE A 396 -38.15 9.31 8.38
N ASP A 397 -37.47 9.44 7.23
CA ASP A 397 -38.09 9.91 5.96
C ASP A 397 -38.57 8.76 5.06
N ASP A 398 -38.20 7.50 5.33
CA ASP A 398 -38.48 6.31 4.51
C ASP A 398 -39.87 5.69 4.74
N CYS A 399 -40.80 6.40 5.35
CA CYS A 399 -42.23 6.01 5.31
C CYS A 399 -42.93 6.35 3.98
N VAL A 400 -42.22 6.86 2.97
CA VAL A 400 -42.79 7.17 1.66
C VAL A 400 -41.94 6.60 0.52
N GLU A 401 -42.40 5.49 -0.06
CA GLU A 401 -42.11 4.96 -1.40
C GLU A 401 -40.67 4.44 -1.70
N SER A 402 -40.49 3.18 -1.49
CA SER A 402 -39.33 2.33 -1.86
C SER A 402 -39.24 1.98 -3.36
N THR A 403 -39.26 2.95 -4.30
CA THR A 403 -39.08 2.64 -5.75
C THR A 403 -38.46 3.75 -6.60
N LYS A 404 -37.89 4.81 -6.06
CA LYS A 404 -37.16 5.80 -6.87
C LYS A 404 -35.67 5.49 -6.93
N GLN A 405 -35.16 5.11 -8.10
CA GLN A 405 -33.75 5.22 -8.41
C GLN A 405 -33.39 6.73 -8.47
N TYR A 406 -32.60 7.18 -7.52
CA TYR A 406 -32.09 8.56 -7.51
C TYR A 406 -31.09 8.77 -8.63
N THR A 407 -31.25 9.83 -9.41
CA THR A 407 -30.29 10.25 -10.43
C THR A 407 -29.10 10.95 -9.78
N LYS A 408 -27.99 11.12 -10.56
CA LYS A 408 -26.83 11.92 -10.09
C LYS A 408 -27.23 13.36 -9.71
N GLU A 409 -28.24 13.90 -10.41
CA GLU A 409 -28.80 15.23 -10.13
C GLU A 409 -29.57 15.26 -8.80
N ASP A 410 -30.32 14.20 -8.46
CA ASP A 410 -31.04 14.11 -7.19
C ASP A 410 -30.05 14.06 -6.01
N TYR A 411 -28.95 13.30 -6.13
CA TYR A 411 -27.87 13.30 -5.12
C TYR A 411 -27.22 14.67 -4.96
N PHE A 412 -26.98 15.37 -6.07
CA PHE A 412 -26.38 16.71 -6.01
C PHE A 412 -27.34 17.73 -5.39
N ARG A 413 -28.65 17.64 -5.68
CA ARG A 413 -29.69 18.45 -5.04
C ARG A 413 -29.76 18.23 -3.53
N MET A 414 -29.70 16.98 -3.08
CA MET A 414 -29.62 16.63 -1.66
C MET A 414 -28.37 17.21 -0.98
N LEU A 415 -27.21 17.13 -1.64
CA LEU A 415 -25.96 17.66 -1.13
C LEU A 415 -25.99 19.19 -0.98
N ILE A 416 -26.59 19.90 -1.94
CA ILE A 416 -26.75 21.37 -1.84
C ILE A 416 -27.74 21.72 -0.74
N ALA A 417 -28.86 21.04 -0.66
CA ALA A 417 -29.89 21.28 0.36
C ALA A 417 -29.33 21.06 1.78
N SER A 418 -28.46 20.07 1.97
CA SER A 418 -27.84 19.84 3.28
C SER A 418 -26.79 20.89 3.68
N ASN A 419 -26.28 21.68 2.74
CA ASN A 419 -25.25 22.70 2.99
C ASN A 419 -25.82 24.15 2.97
N LEU A 420 -26.99 24.33 2.46
CA LEU A 420 -27.70 25.61 2.56
C LEU A 420 -28.59 25.55 3.81
N GLN A 421 -28.39 26.43 4.77
CA GLN A 421 -29.21 26.49 5.99
C GLN A 421 -30.68 26.57 5.61
N GLU A 422 -31.49 25.60 6.04
CA GLU A 422 -32.92 25.41 5.67
C GLU A 422 -33.89 26.56 6.04
N ASN A 423 -33.39 27.65 6.63
CA ASN A 423 -34.24 28.73 7.14
C ASN A 423 -34.13 30.04 6.38
N ASP A 424 -33.46 30.13 5.24
CA ASP A 424 -33.39 31.36 4.46
C ASP A 424 -34.13 31.20 3.12
N GLU A 425 -35.43 31.54 3.12
CA GLU A 425 -36.27 31.58 1.93
C GLU A 425 -36.00 32.80 1.02
N SER A 426 -34.85 33.46 1.17
CA SER A 426 -34.50 34.62 0.36
C SER A 426 -34.29 34.26 -1.12
N ASP A 427 -34.75 35.15 -2.00
CA ASP A 427 -34.58 35.02 -3.47
C ASP A 427 -33.09 34.89 -3.85
N ALA A 428 -32.17 35.34 -3.01
CA ALA A 428 -30.74 35.21 -3.19
C ALA A 428 -30.24 33.74 -3.05
N VAL A 429 -30.80 32.98 -2.11
CA VAL A 429 -30.46 31.54 -1.88
C VAL A 429 -31.02 30.68 -3.01
N LYS A 430 -32.27 30.97 -3.46
CA LYS A 430 -32.85 30.29 -4.63
C LYS A 430 -32.03 30.51 -5.91
N ASN A 431 -31.60 31.75 -6.16
CA ASN A 431 -30.75 32.06 -7.31
C ASN A 431 -29.38 31.36 -7.25
N GLN A 432 -28.77 31.22 -6.07
CA GLN A 432 -27.56 30.45 -5.89
C GLN A 432 -27.78 28.95 -6.15
N TYR A 433 -28.83 28.39 -5.63
CA TYR A 433 -29.21 26.99 -5.84
C TYR A 433 -29.38 26.66 -7.33
N ASP A 434 -30.18 27.46 -8.06
CA ASP A 434 -30.39 27.26 -9.50
C ASP A 434 -29.12 27.41 -10.32
N LYS A 435 -28.21 28.29 -9.91
CA LYS A 435 -26.92 28.45 -10.53
C LYS A 435 -26.00 27.24 -10.33
N PHE A 436 -25.98 26.64 -9.15
CA PHE A 436 -25.21 25.41 -8.88
C PHE A 436 -25.74 24.21 -9.66
N ILE A 437 -27.09 24.06 -9.76
CA ILE A 437 -27.70 22.99 -10.57
C ILE A 437 -27.36 23.18 -12.06
N SER A 438 -27.41 24.40 -12.56
CA SER A 438 -27.04 24.71 -13.96
C SER A 438 -25.59 24.36 -14.27
N LEU A 439 -24.66 24.71 -13.38
CA LEU A 439 -23.23 24.39 -13.52
C LEU A 439 -22.96 22.87 -13.45
N PHE A 440 -23.68 22.15 -12.58
CA PHE A 440 -23.59 20.70 -12.48
C PHE A 440 -24.04 20.04 -13.79
N ASN A 441 -25.19 20.43 -14.34
CA ASN A 441 -25.71 19.89 -15.58
C ASN A 441 -24.80 20.19 -16.78
N GLU A 442 -24.17 21.36 -16.83
CA GLU A 442 -23.18 21.70 -17.84
C GLU A 442 -21.92 20.80 -17.72
N ALA A 443 -21.45 20.55 -16.48
CA ALA A 443 -20.30 19.70 -16.24
C ALA A 443 -20.58 18.23 -16.62
N VAL A 444 -21.79 17.71 -16.31
CA VAL A 444 -22.22 16.37 -16.68
C VAL A 444 -22.33 16.23 -18.19
N SER A 445 -22.90 17.23 -18.89
CA SER A 445 -22.97 17.22 -20.35
C SER A 445 -21.59 17.18 -21.01
N LYS A 446 -20.66 18.00 -20.54
CA LYS A 446 -19.27 18.00 -21.03
C LYS A 446 -18.50 16.71 -20.78
N ALA A 447 -18.81 16.02 -19.67
CA ALA A 447 -18.21 14.72 -19.34
C ALA A 447 -18.75 13.56 -20.20
N HIS A 448 -19.89 13.74 -20.88
CA HIS A 448 -20.47 12.75 -21.81
C HIS A 448 -20.05 12.98 -23.26
N GLU A 449 -19.46 14.13 -23.59
CA GLU A 449 -19.01 14.47 -24.95
C GLU A 449 -17.50 14.22 -25.18
N GLY A 450 -16.75 13.82 -24.17
CA GLY A 450 -15.30 13.45 -24.23
C GLY A 450 -15.07 11.99 -23.92
#